data_d5e070f4e33c4c154f4d32422939a983
#
_entry.id   d5e070f4e33c4c154f4d32422939a983
#
_cell.length_a   1.000
_cell.length_b   1.000
_cell.length_c   1.000
_cell.angle_alpha   90.00
_cell.angle_beta   90.00
_cell.angle_gamma   90.00
#
_symmetry.space_group_name_H-M   'P 1'
#
loop_
_entity.id
_entity.type
_entity.pdbx_description
1 polymer ?
#
loop_
_entity_poly.entity_id
_entity_poly.type
_entity_poly.pdbx_seq_one_letter_code
_entity_poly.pdbx_strand_id
1 'polypeptide(L)'
;MNAPAKAPHFLEPRPLYGIGTVARLTGLKPDTLRVWERRYGLGASYKSASGRRLFTQSDLEHLQLITALVGDGVRIGEIASSDRKTLELLVSNRGSRMAKAIPTPKSRVVFVGSELCQWLDGHQGCLSGISAFLSRMPLSNAVDALDVEQQADMLVVHCPSVSMTNINAMDTLATRLGAKRTLVLYQLCNQRWIEEIEARGMTALEYPPESARLAFELGRVAIDHEAKQGEINLGELMQAKPRIYDNSTLMAASKLKSLLDCECPKHITDLIKTLSEFENYSTACSVENWHEAAVHSCIYAYTAQARYLMEKALQAALEGRGEELSKIMRTPH
;
A
#
# COMPACT_ATOMS: atom_id res chain seq x y z
N MET A 1 20.50 31.23 -21.80
CA MET A 1 20.80 30.54 -20.52
C MET A 1 20.29 29.12 -20.65
N ASN A 2 21.21 28.14 -20.83
CA ASN A 2 20.89 26.75 -20.93
C ASN A 2 20.42 26.23 -19.56
N ALA A 3 19.22 25.64 -19.50
CA ALA A 3 18.78 24.94 -18.32
C ALA A 3 19.78 23.79 -18.02
N PRO A 4 20.17 23.56 -16.76
CA PRO A 4 21.09 22.48 -16.43
C PRO A 4 20.50 21.15 -16.89
N ALA A 5 21.31 20.33 -17.56
CA ALA A 5 20.96 18.98 -17.95
C ALA A 5 20.57 18.22 -16.68
N LYS A 6 19.30 17.75 -16.61
CA LYS A 6 18.82 16.91 -15.51
C LYS A 6 19.74 15.68 -15.42
N ALA A 7 20.30 15.44 -14.24
CA ALA A 7 21.10 14.26 -13.95
C ALA A 7 20.37 12.98 -14.42
N PRO A 8 21.08 11.94 -14.88
CA PRO A 8 20.47 10.72 -15.34
C PRO A 8 19.58 10.12 -14.22
N HIS A 9 18.31 9.92 -14.53
CA HIS A 9 17.37 9.31 -13.59
C HIS A 9 17.70 7.82 -13.47
N PHE A 10 18.48 7.45 -12.45
CA PHE A 10 18.80 6.06 -12.13
C PHE A 10 17.60 5.26 -11.64
N LEU A 11 16.49 5.94 -11.31
CA LEU A 11 15.24 5.34 -10.85
C LEU A 11 14.10 5.68 -11.80
N GLU A 12 13.45 4.65 -12.32
CA GLU A 12 12.25 4.75 -13.14
C GLU A 12 11.01 4.59 -12.25
N PRO A 13 10.18 5.64 -12.05
CA PRO A 13 8.97 5.53 -11.24
C PRO A 13 7.92 4.61 -11.88
N ARG A 14 7.14 3.92 -11.07
CA ARG A 14 5.97 3.13 -11.47
C ARG A 14 4.86 3.33 -10.42
N PRO A 15 3.59 3.36 -10.82
CA PRO A 15 3.09 3.34 -12.19
C PRO A 15 3.33 4.66 -12.94
N LEU A 16 3.31 4.59 -14.27
CA LEU A 16 3.38 5.74 -15.17
C LEU A 16 2.07 5.86 -15.93
N TYR A 17 1.56 7.09 -16.03
CA TYR A 17 0.27 7.37 -16.63
C TYR A 17 0.41 8.27 -17.87
N GLY A 18 -0.31 7.91 -18.93
CA GLY A 18 -0.51 8.82 -20.05
C GLY A 18 -1.56 9.89 -19.73
N ILE A 19 -1.52 11.03 -20.44
CA ILE A 19 -2.44 12.16 -20.22
C ILE A 19 -3.92 11.74 -20.26
N GLY A 20 -4.31 10.79 -21.10
CA GLY A 20 -5.70 10.31 -21.19
C GLY A 20 -6.14 9.56 -19.91
N THR A 21 -5.23 8.80 -19.29
CA THR A 21 -5.50 8.13 -18.02
C THR A 21 -5.62 9.14 -16.88
N VAL A 22 -4.70 10.12 -16.82
CA VAL A 22 -4.76 11.18 -15.81
C VAL A 22 -6.04 12.00 -15.94
N ALA A 23 -6.45 12.35 -17.18
CA ALA A 23 -7.69 13.07 -17.44
C ALA A 23 -8.92 12.30 -16.87
N ARG A 24 -8.99 10.99 -17.07
CA ARG A 24 -10.06 10.14 -16.54
C ARG A 24 -10.03 10.07 -15.01
N LEU A 25 -8.84 9.92 -14.40
CA LEU A 25 -8.67 9.78 -12.95
C LEU A 25 -8.85 11.09 -12.17
N THR A 26 -8.66 12.24 -12.82
CA THR A 26 -8.87 13.58 -12.23
C THR A 26 -10.22 14.20 -12.60
N GLY A 27 -10.95 13.62 -13.56
CA GLY A 27 -12.17 14.22 -14.12
C GLY A 27 -11.92 15.43 -15.03
N LEU A 28 -10.66 15.77 -15.32
CA LEU A 28 -10.29 16.90 -16.16
C LEU A 28 -10.22 16.52 -17.64
N LYS A 29 -10.43 17.49 -18.52
CA LYS A 29 -10.17 17.30 -19.96
C LYS A 29 -8.66 17.31 -20.25
N PRO A 30 -8.15 16.52 -21.22
CA PRO A 30 -6.74 16.53 -21.59
C PRO A 30 -6.21 17.92 -21.95
N ASP A 31 -7.04 18.76 -22.56
CA ASP A 31 -6.66 20.14 -22.91
C ASP A 31 -6.51 21.04 -21.67
N THR A 32 -7.33 20.82 -20.64
CA THR A 32 -7.18 21.52 -19.35
C THR A 32 -5.83 21.16 -18.71
N LEU A 33 -5.45 19.88 -18.73
CA LEU A 33 -4.15 19.43 -18.22
C LEU A 33 -2.98 20.06 -18.99
N ARG A 34 -3.07 20.18 -20.33
CA ARG A 34 -2.07 20.86 -21.16
C ARG A 34 -1.96 22.35 -20.83
N VAL A 35 -3.11 23.00 -20.57
CA VAL A 35 -3.14 24.43 -20.16
C VAL A 35 -2.52 24.59 -18.78
N TRP A 36 -2.82 23.69 -17.83
CA TRP A 36 -2.27 23.71 -16.49
C TRP A 36 -0.75 23.47 -16.49
N GLU A 37 -0.28 22.51 -17.30
CA GLU A 37 1.15 22.29 -17.52
C GLU A 37 1.86 23.55 -18.04
N ARG A 38 1.30 24.18 -19.08
CA ARG A 38 1.92 25.36 -19.74
C ARG A 38 1.90 26.61 -18.86
N ARG A 39 0.80 26.82 -18.09
CA ARG A 39 0.61 28.07 -17.31
C ARG A 39 1.19 27.98 -15.90
N TYR A 40 1.13 26.81 -15.31
CA TYR A 40 1.41 26.62 -13.89
C TYR A 40 2.48 25.56 -13.61
N GLY A 41 3.01 24.91 -14.65
CA GLY A 41 4.01 23.84 -14.47
C GLY A 41 3.44 22.52 -13.95
N LEU A 42 2.12 22.38 -13.88
CA LEU A 42 1.42 21.20 -13.35
C LEU A 42 1.33 20.11 -14.43
N GLY A 43 2.45 19.52 -14.79
CA GLY A 43 2.57 18.55 -15.87
C GLY A 43 3.26 17.27 -15.50
N ALA A 44 3.53 16.46 -16.52
CA ALA A 44 4.24 15.21 -16.40
C ALA A 44 5.70 15.42 -15.99
N SER A 45 6.10 14.89 -14.83
CA SER A 45 7.47 15.01 -14.31
C SER A 45 8.45 14.00 -14.94
N TYR A 46 7.96 12.90 -15.52
CA TYR A 46 8.77 11.86 -16.10
C TYR A 46 8.77 11.90 -17.64
N LYS A 47 9.93 11.62 -18.23
CA LYS A 47 10.11 11.49 -19.67
C LYS A 47 10.71 10.13 -19.99
N SER A 48 10.01 9.32 -20.79
CA SER A 48 10.47 8.01 -21.20
C SER A 48 11.71 8.09 -22.10
N ALA A 49 12.41 6.97 -22.32
CA ALA A 49 13.54 6.87 -23.23
C ALA A 49 13.16 7.27 -24.67
N SER A 50 11.90 7.06 -25.09
CA SER A 50 11.36 7.52 -26.38
C SER A 50 10.98 9.00 -26.41
N GLY A 51 11.24 9.76 -25.34
CA GLY A 51 10.92 11.18 -25.21
C GLY A 51 9.46 11.49 -24.86
N ARG A 52 8.61 10.49 -24.65
CA ARG A 52 7.20 10.66 -24.29
C ARG A 52 7.08 11.12 -22.84
N ARG A 53 6.28 12.17 -22.60
CA ARG A 53 5.96 12.64 -21.24
C ARG A 53 4.93 11.74 -20.59
N LEU A 54 5.20 11.32 -19.36
CA LEU A 54 4.34 10.46 -18.57
C LEU A 54 4.23 11.02 -17.15
N PHE A 55 3.04 10.90 -16.58
CA PHE A 55 2.76 11.33 -15.21
C PHE A 55 3.13 10.21 -14.24
N THR A 56 3.80 10.57 -13.17
CA THR A 56 4.06 9.67 -12.04
C THR A 56 2.84 9.58 -11.14
N GLN A 57 2.85 8.67 -10.18
CA GLN A 57 1.83 8.60 -9.15
C GLN A 57 1.77 9.91 -8.34
N SER A 58 2.93 10.50 -8.02
CA SER A 58 3.01 11.78 -7.30
C SER A 58 2.38 12.93 -8.09
N ASP A 59 2.59 12.99 -9.41
CA ASP A 59 1.96 14.00 -10.27
C ASP A 59 0.44 13.83 -10.26
N LEU A 60 -0.06 12.60 -10.35
CA LEU A 60 -1.49 12.30 -10.33
C LEU A 60 -2.12 12.74 -9.00
N GLU A 61 -1.52 12.38 -7.88
CA GLU A 61 -2.03 12.74 -6.55
C GLU A 61 -2.04 14.24 -6.33
N HIS A 62 -0.98 14.94 -6.77
CA HIS A 62 -0.92 16.40 -6.70
C HIS A 62 -2.03 17.06 -7.54
N LEU A 63 -2.25 16.57 -8.76
CA LEU A 63 -3.34 17.04 -9.60
C LEU A 63 -4.72 16.76 -9.02
N GLN A 64 -4.92 15.64 -8.34
CA GLN A 64 -6.17 15.30 -7.67
C GLN A 64 -6.48 16.27 -6.52
N LEU A 65 -5.48 16.62 -5.69
CA LEU A 65 -5.62 17.62 -4.63
C LEU A 65 -6.00 18.98 -5.19
N ILE A 66 -5.30 19.46 -6.23
CA ILE A 66 -5.62 20.72 -6.88
C ILE A 66 -7.01 20.71 -7.49
N THR A 67 -7.39 19.60 -8.16
CA THR A 67 -8.72 19.47 -8.78
C THR A 67 -9.83 19.52 -7.75
N ALA A 68 -9.63 18.89 -6.58
CA ALA A 68 -10.57 18.93 -5.47
C ALA A 68 -10.77 20.38 -4.97
N LEU A 69 -9.69 21.11 -4.71
CA LEU A 69 -9.75 22.48 -4.25
C LEU A 69 -10.37 23.43 -5.29
N VAL A 70 -10.07 23.24 -6.58
CA VAL A 70 -10.70 24.02 -7.66
C VAL A 70 -12.19 23.70 -7.76
N GLY A 71 -12.60 22.45 -7.55
CA GLY A 71 -14.01 22.04 -7.45
C GLY A 71 -14.75 22.70 -6.28
N ASP A 72 -14.04 22.97 -5.17
CA ASP A 72 -14.53 23.73 -4.01
C ASP A 72 -14.43 25.28 -4.18
N GLY A 73 -14.14 25.75 -5.39
CA GLY A 73 -14.14 27.17 -5.74
C GLY A 73 -12.83 27.92 -5.50
N VAL A 74 -11.74 27.23 -5.18
CA VAL A 74 -10.40 27.85 -5.05
C VAL A 74 -9.84 28.18 -6.43
N ARG A 75 -9.26 29.37 -6.59
CA ARG A 75 -8.62 29.74 -7.86
C ARG A 75 -7.31 28.99 -8.03
N ILE A 76 -7.14 28.34 -9.18
CA ILE A 76 -5.92 27.56 -9.47
C ILE A 76 -4.64 28.39 -9.31
N GLY A 77 -4.65 29.67 -9.68
CA GLY A 77 -3.48 30.54 -9.55
C GLY A 77 -2.99 30.75 -8.11
N GLU A 78 -3.85 30.51 -7.11
CA GLU A 78 -3.52 30.65 -5.69
C GLU A 78 -2.86 29.39 -5.12
N ILE A 79 -3.12 28.23 -5.71
CA ILE A 79 -2.70 26.93 -5.17
C ILE A 79 -1.73 26.16 -6.06
N ALA A 80 -1.53 26.58 -7.30
CA ALA A 80 -0.73 25.85 -8.29
C ALA A 80 0.75 25.70 -7.91
N SER A 81 1.29 26.64 -7.11
CA SER A 81 2.67 26.61 -6.61
C SER A 81 2.80 26.02 -5.20
N SER A 82 1.68 25.63 -4.58
CA SER A 82 1.68 25.06 -3.23
C SER A 82 2.28 23.66 -3.23
N ASP A 83 3.01 23.35 -2.17
CA ASP A 83 3.50 22.01 -1.95
C ASP A 83 2.35 21.05 -1.53
N ARG A 84 2.60 19.76 -1.62
CA ARG A 84 1.59 18.72 -1.33
C ARG A 84 1.01 18.87 0.08
N LYS A 85 1.84 19.11 1.10
CA LYS A 85 1.41 19.22 2.50
C LYS A 85 0.42 20.39 2.70
N THR A 86 0.71 21.51 2.07
CA THR A 86 -0.16 22.70 2.09
C THR A 86 -1.51 22.39 1.44
N LEU A 87 -1.52 21.68 0.29
CA LEU A 87 -2.77 21.28 -0.37
C LEU A 87 -3.59 20.32 0.47
N GLU A 88 -2.96 19.33 1.10
CA GLU A 88 -3.61 18.37 2.02
C GLU A 88 -4.24 19.09 3.21
N LEU A 89 -3.56 20.06 3.82
CA LEU A 89 -4.11 20.89 4.89
C LEU A 89 -5.30 21.73 4.43
N LEU A 90 -5.24 22.31 3.23
CA LEU A 90 -6.35 23.10 2.68
C LEU A 90 -7.58 22.24 2.41
N VAL A 91 -7.41 21.02 1.92
CA VAL A 91 -8.51 20.06 1.72
C VAL A 91 -9.11 19.64 3.06
N SER A 92 -8.26 19.32 4.07
CA SER A 92 -8.71 18.91 5.40
C SER A 92 -9.50 20.00 6.12
N ASN A 93 -9.02 21.25 6.06
CA ASN A 93 -9.63 22.39 6.77
C ASN A 93 -10.98 22.82 6.19
N ARG A 94 -11.27 22.47 4.94
CA ARG A 94 -12.55 22.86 4.30
C ARG A 94 -13.69 21.89 4.52
N GLY A 95 -13.47 20.78 5.25
CA GLY A 95 -14.49 19.79 5.54
C GLY A 95 -15.12 19.19 4.26
N SER A 96 -14.41 19.23 3.16
CA SER A 96 -14.88 18.80 1.86
C SER A 96 -15.35 17.35 1.91
N ARG A 97 -16.47 17.05 1.23
CA ARG A 97 -16.96 15.67 1.03
C ARG A 97 -15.89 14.76 0.40
N MET A 98 -14.84 15.34 -0.19
CA MET A 98 -13.68 14.65 -0.75
C MET A 98 -12.54 14.41 0.26
N ALA A 99 -12.62 14.86 1.51
CA ALA A 99 -11.63 14.54 2.55
C ALA A 99 -11.49 13.02 2.77
N LYS A 100 -12.48 12.21 2.38
CA LYS A 100 -12.39 10.74 2.32
C LYS A 100 -11.55 10.18 1.17
N ALA A 101 -11.11 11.01 0.23
CA ALA A 101 -10.38 10.63 -0.97
C ALA A 101 -8.97 11.25 -1.05
N ILE A 102 -8.43 11.76 0.07
CA ILE A 102 -7.00 12.16 0.10
C ILE A 102 -6.20 10.86 -0.05
N PRO A 103 -5.44 10.69 -1.15
CA PRO A 103 -4.61 9.50 -1.30
C PRO A 103 -3.57 9.50 -0.18
N THR A 104 -3.63 8.53 0.70
CA THR A 104 -2.53 8.29 1.66
C THR A 104 -1.23 8.13 0.88
N PRO A 105 -0.14 8.79 1.30
CA PRO A 105 1.14 8.64 0.62
C PRO A 105 1.53 7.16 0.63
N LYS A 106 1.70 6.63 -0.57
CA LYS A 106 2.03 5.22 -0.77
C LYS A 106 3.48 4.95 -0.36
N SER A 107 3.72 3.81 0.25
CA SER A 107 5.06 3.34 0.59
C SER A 107 5.97 3.31 -0.62
N ARG A 108 7.16 3.87 -0.47
CA ARG A 108 8.17 3.95 -1.52
C ARG A 108 9.01 2.69 -1.54
N VAL A 109 9.00 1.96 -2.65
CA VAL A 109 9.75 0.72 -2.84
C VAL A 109 10.73 0.86 -4.00
N VAL A 110 12.01 0.62 -3.73
CA VAL A 110 13.08 0.62 -4.74
C VAL A 110 13.40 -0.80 -5.15
N PHE A 111 13.34 -1.08 -6.45
CA PHE A 111 13.66 -2.36 -7.06
C PHE A 111 14.98 -2.26 -7.81
N VAL A 112 15.92 -3.16 -7.53
CA VAL A 112 17.26 -3.17 -8.12
C VAL A 112 17.51 -4.47 -8.88
N GLY A 113 17.89 -4.36 -10.14
CA GLY A 113 18.23 -5.47 -11.01
C GLY A 113 17.47 -5.47 -12.34
N SER A 114 18.18 -5.61 -13.45
CA SER A 114 17.63 -5.52 -14.81
C SER A 114 16.54 -6.56 -15.08
N GLU A 115 16.78 -7.82 -14.72
CA GLU A 115 15.84 -8.93 -14.95
C GLU A 115 14.58 -8.76 -14.12
N LEU A 116 14.73 -8.37 -12.83
CA LEU A 116 13.58 -8.04 -11.96
C LEU A 116 12.74 -6.92 -12.55
N CYS A 117 13.36 -5.83 -12.97
CA CYS A 117 12.66 -4.71 -13.57
C CYS A 117 11.92 -5.11 -14.86
N GLN A 118 12.52 -5.96 -15.69
CA GLN A 118 11.89 -6.50 -16.89
C GLN A 118 10.68 -7.39 -16.54
N TRP A 119 10.82 -8.24 -15.53
CA TRP A 119 9.72 -9.07 -15.04
C TRP A 119 8.56 -8.21 -14.51
N LEU A 120 8.85 -7.16 -13.74
CA LEU A 120 7.85 -6.22 -13.21
C LEU A 120 7.12 -5.43 -14.30
N ASP A 121 7.76 -5.13 -15.42
CA ASP A 121 7.10 -4.49 -16.57
C ASP A 121 5.94 -5.36 -17.12
N GLY A 122 6.06 -6.70 -17.04
CA GLY A 122 5.00 -7.64 -17.40
C GLY A 122 3.97 -7.91 -16.29
N HIS A 123 4.31 -7.60 -15.03
CA HIS A 123 3.52 -7.95 -13.84
C HIS A 123 3.13 -6.73 -13.00
N GLN A 124 2.76 -5.62 -13.64
CA GLN A 124 2.48 -4.35 -12.96
C GLN A 124 1.35 -4.43 -11.92
N GLY A 125 0.47 -5.43 -12.00
CA GLY A 125 -0.60 -5.65 -11.02
C GLY A 125 -0.08 -5.85 -9.59
N CYS A 126 1.10 -6.46 -9.40
CA CYS A 126 1.70 -6.68 -8.08
C CYS A 126 2.22 -5.38 -7.43
N LEU A 127 2.37 -4.28 -8.19
CA LEU A 127 2.81 -2.97 -7.70
C LEU A 127 1.64 -2.10 -7.20
N SER A 128 0.44 -2.64 -7.16
CA SER A 128 -0.75 -1.94 -6.68
C SER A 128 -0.57 -1.55 -5.21
N GLY A 129 -0.89 -0.31 -4.87
CA GLY A 129 -0.80 0.18 -3.48
C GLY A 129 0.56 0.75 -3.05
N ILE A 130 1.61 0.64 -3.85
CA ILE A 130 2.94 1.19 -3.57
C ILE A 130 3.38 2.23 -4.60
N SER A 131 4.42 2.98 -4.28
CA SER A 131 5.17 3.86 -5.18
C SER A 131 6.47 3.16 -5.56
N ALA A 132 6.48 2.47 -6.69
CA ALA A 132 7.60 1.66 -7.15
C ALA A 132 8.62 2.50 -7.94
N PHE A 133 9.90 2.27 -7.71
CA PHE A 133 11.02 2.88 -8.41
C PHE A 133 11.98 1.78 -8.90
N LEU A 134 12.15 1.66 -10.20
CA LEU A 134 12.92 0.60 -10.83
C LEU A 134 14.33 1.10 -11.20
N SER A 135 15.35 0.40 -10.72
CA SER A 135 16.74 0.58 -11.10
C SER A 135 17.20 -0.63 -11.89
N ARG A 136 17.46 -0.45 -13.18
CA ARG A 136 17.93 -1.52 -14.08
C ARG A 136 19.43 -1.80 -13.96
N MET A 137 20.07 -1.24 -12.94
CA MET A 137 21.49 -1.46 -12.68
C MET A 137 21.71 -2.74 -11.89
N PRO A 138 22.87 -3.39 -12.03
CA PRO A 138 23.28 -4.42 -11.11
C PRO A 138 23.52 -3.83 -9.70
N LEU A 139 23.41 -4.66 -8.67
CA LEU A 139 23.54 -4.24 -7.27
C LEU A 139 24.85 -3.46 -7.01
N SER A 140 25.98 -3.91 -7.56
CA SER A 140 27.28 -3.25 -7.41
C SER A 140 27.25 -1.77 -7.82
N ASN A 141 26.60 -1.47 -8.94
CA ASN A 141 26.51 -0.10 -9.45
C ASN A 141 25.43 0.72 -8.70
N ALA A 142 24.38 0.05 -8.26
CA ALA A 142 23.30 0.69 -7.52
C ALA A 142 23.79 1.22 -6.16
N VAL A 143 24.70 0.51 -5.50
CA VAL A 143 25.32 0.95 -4.24
C VAL A 143 26.01 2.30 -4.38
N ASP A 144 26.66 2.57 -5.51
CA ASP A 144 27.39 3.82 -5.72
C ASP A 144 26.50 4.95 -6.29
N ALA A 145 25.50 4.58 -7.09
CA ALA A 145 24.68 5.52 -7.84
C ALA A 145 23.42 6.01 -7.09
N LEU A 146 22.91 5.22 -6.13
CA LEU A 146 21.72 5.56 -5.34
C LEU A 146 22.15 6.10 -3.97
N ASP A 147 21.57 7.21 -3.54
CA ASP A 147 21.96 7.90 -2.33
C ASP A 147 20.78 8.27 -1.41
N VAL A 148 21.07 8.96 -0.32
CA VAL A 148 20.13 9.34 0.74
C VAL A 148 18.95 10.20 0.25
N GLU A 149 19.09 10.93 -0.87
CA GLU A 149 18.00 11.73 -1.41
C GLU A 149 16.86 10.85 -1.96
N GLN A 150 17.16 9.57 -2.21
CA GLN A 150 16.24 8.60 -2.83
C GLN A 150 15.59 7.67 -1.80
N GLN A 151 15.27 8.18 -0.61
CA GLN A 151 14.68 7.42 0.50
C GLN A 151 13.67 6.37 0.04
N ALA A 152 13.70 5.19 0.67
CA ALA A 152 12.79 4.08 0.42
C ALA A 152 12.30 3.48 1.73
N ASP A 153 11.04 3.02 1.76
CA ASP A 153 10.52 2.23 2.88
C ASP A 153 10.96 0.76 2.77
N MET A 154 11.15 0.29 1.52
CA MET A 154 11.61 -1.06 1.24
C MET A 154 12.55 -1.08 0.03
N LEU A 155 13.55 -1.95 0.12
CA LEU A 155 14.48 -2.30 -0.95
C LEU A 155 14.18 -3.73 -1.43
N VAL A 156 14.03 -3.94 -2.73
CA VAL A 156 13.90 -5.26 -3.36
C VAL A 156 15.05 -5.45 -4.34
N VAL A 157 15.88 -6.46 -4.13
CA VAL A 157 17.09 -6.70 -4.91
C VAL A 157 17.00 -8.05 -5.61
N HIS A 158 17.24 -8.07 -6.91
CA HIS A 158 17.52 -9.30 -7.63
C HIS A 158 19.02 -9.62 -7.58
N CYS A 159 19.34 -10.77 -7.02
CA CYS A 159 20.70 -11.29 -6.90
C CYS A 159 20.73 -12.72 -7.42
N PRO A 160 21.12 -12.96 -8.70
CA PRO A 160 21.09 -14.29 -9.29
C PRO A 160 21.86 -15.33 -8.48
N SER A 161 23.00 -14.95 -7.90
CA SER A 161 23.82 -15.81 -7.04
C SER A 161 24.20 -15.05 -5.77
N VAL A 162 23.83 -15.57 -4.62
CA VAL A 162 24.06 -14.92 -3.33
C VAL A 162 25.46 -15.23 -2.81
N SER A 163 26.15 -14.21 -2.33
CA SER A 163 27.45 -14.27 -1.66
C SER A 163 27.51 -13.27 -0.51
N MET A 164 28.50 -13.42 0.39
CA MET A 164 28.71 -12.47 1.48
C MET A 164 28.94 -11.03 0.98
N THR A 165 29.64 -10.86 -0.13
CA THR A 165 29.86 -9.55 -0.75
C THR A 165 28.54 -8.90 -1.17
N ASN A 166 27.64 -9.68 -1.77
CA ASN A 166 26.33 -9.18 -2.18
C ASN A 166 25.44 -8.85 -0.98
N ILE A 167 25.46 -9.68 0.07
CA ILE A 167 24.72 -9.42 1.30
C ILE A 167 25.19 -8.10 1.95
N ASN A 168 26.51 -7.88 2.05
CA ASN A 168 27.04 -6.62 2.57
C ASN A 168 26.67 -5.41 1.70
N ALA A 169 26.67 -5.59 0.37
CA ALA A 169 26.25 -4.55 -0.56
C ALA A 169 24.75 -4.19 -0.39
N MET A 170 23.90 -5.19 -0.15
CA MET A 170 22.47 -4.99 0.14
C MET A 170 22.26 -4.22 1.43
N ASP A 171 22.97 -4.57 2.53
CA ASP A 171 22.93 -3.85 3.80
C ASP A 171 23.36 -2.38 3.64
N THR A 172 24.46 -2.17 2.91
CA THR A 172 24.96 -0.82 2.65
C THR A 172 23.92 0.01 1.88
N LEU A 173 23.35 -0.56 0.83
CA LEU A 173 22.34 0.12 0.02
C LEU A 173 21.04 0.37 0.81
N ALA A 174 20.58 -0.61 1.58
CA ALA A 174 19.40 -0.46 2.44
C ALA A 174 19.59 0.68 3.45
N THR A 175 20.75 0.74 4.10
CA THR A 175 21.11 1.80 5.06
C THR A 175 21.14 3.17 4.37
N ARG A 176 21.74 3.29 3.21
CA ARG A 176 21.81 4.56 2.43
C ARG A 176 20.44 5.06 2.00
N LEU A 177 19.55 4.16 1.59
CA LEU A 177 18.18 4.51 1.20
C LEU A 177 17.23 4.67 2.39
N GLY A 178 17.67 4.36 3.62
CA GLY A 178 16.81 4.35 4.81
C GLY A 178 15.74 3.26 4.77
N ALA A 179 15.94 2.21 3.99
CA ALA A 179 14.97 1.12 3.84
C ALA A 179 14.86 0.31 5.13
N LYS A 180 13.64 0.13 5.61
CA LYS A 180 13.35 -0.62 6.85
C LYS A 180 13.23 -2.12 6.61
N ARG A 181 12.96 -2.50 5.37
CA ARG A 181 12.81 -3.89 4.93
C ARG A 181 13.60 -4.11 3.65
N THR A 182 14.24 -5.25 3.55
CA THR A 182 14.95 -5.69 2.34
C THR A 182 14.43 -7.06 1.93
N LEU A 183 14.04 -7.19 0.67
CA LEU A 183 13.64 -8.43 0.04
C LEU A 183 14.69 -8.83 -1.01
N VAL A 184 15.23 -10.01 -0.88
CA VAL A 184 16.24 -10.57 -1.78
C VAL A 184 15.60 -11.63 -2.67
N LEU A 185 15.62 -11.41 -3.98
CA LEU A 185 15.17 -12.36 -4.99
C LEU A 185 16.38 -13.05 -5.59
N TYR A 186 16.50 -14.38 -5.44
CA TYR A 186 17.67 -15.14 -5.86
C TYR A 186 17.29 -16.29 -6.79
N GLN A 187 18.22 -16.67 -7.68
CA GLN A 187 18.08 -17.87 -8.51
C GLN A 187 18.86 -19.06 -7.91
N LEU A 188 20.07 -18.78 -7.43
CA LEU A 188 20.93 -19.77 -6.79
C LEU A 188 21.39 -19.26 -5.43
N CYS A 189 21.02 -19.99 -4.38
CA CYS A 189 21.42 -19.70 -3.02
C CYS A 189 21.56 -21.01 -2.22
N ASN A 190 22.61 -21.13 -1.43
CA ASN A 190 22.71 -22.23 -0.49
C ASN A 190 22.03 -21.86 0.85
N GLN A 191 21.68 -22.87 1.63
CA GLN A 191 20.98 -22.69 2.89
C GLN A 191 21.69 -21.75 3.88
N ARG A 192 23.02 -21.80 3.92
CA ARG A 192 23.82 -20.92 4.77
C ARG A 192 23.60 -19.43 4.48
N TRP A 193 23.48 -19.07 3.18
CA TRP A 193 23.25 -17.68 2.81
C TRP A 193 21.81 -17.23 3.05
N ILE A 194 20.85 -18.15 2.96
CA ILE A 194 19.46 -17.89 3.33
C ILE A 194 19.40 -17.55 4.82
N GLU A 195 20.02 -18.38 5.67
CA GLU A 195 20.12 -18.14 7.12
C GLU A 195 20.82 -16.81 7.46
N GLU A 196 21.88 -16.45 6.74
CA GLU A 196 22.58 -15.17 6.92
C GLU A 196 21.70 -13.96 6.53
N ILE A 197 20.95 -14.05 5.42
CA ILE A 197 19.99 -13.04 4.99
C ILE A 197 18.91 -12.83 6.07
N GLU A 198 18.33 -13.93 6.57
CA GLU A 198 17.29 -13.89 7.60
C GLU A 198 17.81 -13.38 8.93
N ALA A 199 19.03 -13.78 9.33
CA ALA A 199 19.68 -13.31 10.56
C ALA A 199 19.90 -11.79 10.57
N ARG A 200 20.03 -11.17 9.38
CA ARG A 200 20.12 -9.70 9.21
C ARG A 200 18.75 -9.03 9.09
N GLY A 201 17.65 -9.75 9.28
CA GLY A 201 16.29 -9.23 9.18
C GLY A 201 15.83 -8.96 7.75
N MET A 202 16.51 -9.49 6.74
CA MET A 202 16.07 -9.47 5.36
C MET A 202 15.20 -10.69 5.05
N THR A 203 14.38 -10.61 4.00
CA THR A 203 13.56 -11.72 3.52
C THR A 203 14.14 -12.26 2.21
N ALA A 204 14.22 -13.58 2.05
CA ALA A 204 14.69 -14.24 0.85
C ALA A 204 13.54 -14.93 0.10
N LEU A 205 13.45 -14.76 -1.22
CA LEU A 205 12.51 -15.45 -2.11
C LEU A 205 13.22 -15.92 -3.37
N GLU A 206 12.74 -17.00 -3.93
CA GLU A 206 13.23 -17.50 -5.23
C GLU A 206 12.77 -16.60 -6.39
N TYR A 207 13.60 -16.47 -7.40
CA TYR A 207 13.32 -15.76 -8.65
C TYR A 207 13.06 -16.74 -9.80
N PRO A 208 12.05 -16.53 -10.65
CA PRO A 208 11.07 -15.45 -10.61
C PRO A 208 10.05 -15.63 -9.46
N PRO A 209 9.67 -14.55 -8.75
CA PRO A 209 8.72 -14.68 -7.67
C PRO A 209 7.31 -14.98 -8.20
N GLU A 210 6.53 -15.72 -7.42
CA GLU A 210 5.11 -15.79 -7.65
C GLU A 210 4.48 -14.40 -7.39
N SER A 211 3.66 -13.91 -8.34
CA SER A 211 3.07 -12.55 -8.27
C SER A 211 2.29 -12.30 -6.98
N ALA A 212 1.53 -13.30 -6.50
CA ALA A 212 0.78 -13.21 -5.26
C ALA A 212 1.69 -13.10 -4.04
N ARG A 213 2.79 -13.85 -4.02
CA ARG A 213 3.77 -13.82 -2.92
C ARG A 213 4.49 -12.49 -2.87
N LEU A 214 4.95 -11.97 -4.01
CA LEU A 214 5.56 -10.65 -4.08
C LEU A 214 4.58 -9.55 -3.64
N ALA A 215 3.35 -9.57 -4.13
CA ALA A 215 2.31 -8.61 -3.74
C ALA A 215 2.04 -8.63 -2.24
N PHE A 216 2.04 -9.81 -1.61
CA PHE A 216 1.90 -9.95 -0.15
C PHE A 216 3.05 -9.27 0.61
N GLU A 217 4.31 -9.51 0.22
CA GLU A 217 5.46 -8.88 0.89
C GLU A 217 5.47 -7.35 0.69
N LEU A 218 5.08 -6.87 -0.49
CA LEU A 218 4.94 -5.44 -0.76
C LEU A 218 3.78 -4.81 0.04
N GLY A 219 2.67 -5.52 0.20
CA GLY A 219 1.51 -5.07 0.98
C GLY A 219 1.83 -4.88 2.46
N ARG A 220 2.71 -5.70 3.04
CA ARG A 220 3.17 -5.55 4.43
C ARG A 220 3.81 -4.19 4.69
N VAL A 221 4.53 -3.64 3.71
CA VAL A 221 5.18 -2.31 3.84
C VAL A 221 4.14 -1.19 3.79
N ALA A 222 3.10 -1.33 2.98
CA ALA A 222 2.00 -0.37 2.91
C ALA A 222 1.28 -0.26 4.26
N ILE A 223 1.00 -1.40 4.91
CA ILE A 223 0.39 -1.46 6.25
C ILE A 223 1.28 -0.77 7.30
N ASP A 224 2.59 -1.04 7.30
CA ASP A 224 3.53 -0.43 8.24
C ASP A 224 3.62 1.10 8.05
N HIS A 225 3.40 1.58 6.83
CA HIS A 225 3.42 3.01 6.52
C HIS A 225 2.13 3.71 6.99
N GLU A 226 0.98 3.10 6.76
CA GLU A 226 -0.30 3.59 7.26
C GLU A 226 -0.35 3.59 8.80
N ALA A 227 0.23 2.56 9.42
CA ALA A 227 0.35 2.47 10.88
C ALA A 227 1.22 3.57 11.51
N LYS A 228 2.14 4.18 10.75
CA LYS A 228 3.00 5.27 11.24
C LYS A 228 2.46 6.67 10.97
N GLN A 229 1.57 6.83 10.02
CA GLN A 229 0.94 8.12 9.70
C GLN A 229 -0.35 8.37 10.49
N GLY A 230 -1.07 7.30 10.84
CA GLY A 230 -1.97 7.38 11.98
C GLY A 230 -1.09 7.25 13.21
N GLU A 231 -1.04 8.25 14.08
CA GLU A 231 -0.81 7.94 15.47
C GLU A 231 -1.81 6.83 15.79
N ILE A 232 -1.33 5.58 15.76
CA ILE A 232 -2.08 4.49 16.35
C ILE A 232 -2.10 4.90 17.81
N ASN A 233 -3.16 5.59 18.18
CA ASN A 233 -3.45 5.89 19.54
C ASN A 233 -3.60 4.51 20.20
N LEU A 234 -2.57 4.08 20.93
CA LEU A 234 -2.60 2.80 21.64
C LEU A 234 -3.92 2.66 22.44
N GLY A 235 -4.50 3.79 22.85
CA GLY A 235 -5.84 3.85 23.42
C GLY A 235 -6.97 3.45 22.46
N GLU A 236 -6.88 3.74 21.16
CA GLU A 236 -7.86 3.30 20.17
C GLU A 236 -7.69 1.80 19.79
N LEU A 237 -6.46 1.31 19.75
CA LEU A 237 -6.17 -0.13 19.59
C LEU A 237 -6.60 -0.95 20.81
N MET A 238 -6.59 -0.35 22.00
CA MET A 238 -7.06 -1.00 23.22
C MET A 238 -8.59 -0.91 23.41
N GLN A 239 -9.32 -0.12 22.63
CA GLN A 239 -10.76 -0.13 22.65
C GLN A 239 -11.31 -1.26 21.80
N ALA A 240 -12.02 -2.19 22.45
CA ALA A 240 -12.75 -3.24 21.76
C ALA A 240 -13.78 -2.62 20.81
N LYS A 241 -13.68 -2.92 19.52
CA LYS A 241 -14.61 -2.40 18.51
C LYS A 241 -15.98 -3.09 18.65
N PRO A 242 -17.10 -2.35 18.59
CA PRO A 242 -18.43 -2.95 18.63
C PRO A 242 -18.68 -3.89 17.47
N ARG A 243 -19.57 -4.85 17.65
CA ARG A 243 -19.97 -5.78 16.58
C ARG A 243 -20.77 -5.04 15.52
N ILE A 244 -20.45 -5.27 14.23
CA ILE A 244 -21.17 -4.72 13.09
C ILE A 244 -22.38 -5.59 12.76
N TYR A 245 -22.22 -6.92 12.88
CA TYR A 245 -23.23 -7.91 12.51
C TYR A 245 -23.70 -8.70 13.73
N ASP A 246 -24.99 -8.96 13.79
CA ASP A 246 -25.60 -9.91 14.72
C ASP A 246 -25.48 -11.35 14.16
N ASN A 247 -25.79 -12.34 15.02
CA ASN A 247 -25.70 -13.74 14.65
C ASN A 247 -26.68 -14.14 13.52
N SER A 248 -27.82 -13.48 13.41
CA SER A 248 -28.82 -13.74 12.37
C SER A 248 -28.32 -13.29 10.99
N THR A 249 -27.71 -12.11 10.94
CA THR A 249 -27.06 -11.58 9.73
C THR A 249 -25.87 -12.42 9.29
N LEU A 250 -25.03 -12.86 10.23
CA LEU A 250 -23.91 -13.75 9.94
C LEU A 250 -24.38 -15.10 9.40
N MET A 251 -25.47 -15.65 9.95
CA MET A 251 -26.04 -16.90 9.48
C MET A 251 -26.64 -16.77 8.07
N ALA A 252 -27.26 -15.63 7.75
CA ALA A 252 -27.73 -15.34 6.40
C ALA A 252 -26.58 -15.15 5.41
N ALA A 253 -25.54 -14.41 5.80
CA ALA A 253 -24.36 -14.19 4.97
C ALA A 253 -23.59 -15.46 4.64
N SER A 254 -23.53 -16.44 5.59
CA SER A 254 -22.86 -17.73 5.38
C SER A 254 -23.54 -18.60 4.30
N LYS A 255 -24.80 -18.31 3.97
CA LYS A 255 -25.56 -19.04 2.92
C LYS A 255 -25.40 -18.41 1.54
N LEU A 256 -24.78 -17.21 1.45
CA LEU A 256 -24.52 -16.53 0.18
C LEU A 256 -23.22 -17.03 -0.43
N LYS A 257 -23.26 -17.36 -1.71
CA LYS A 257 -22.04 -17.56 -2.50
C LYS A 257 -21.52 -16.20 -2.99
N SER A 258 -20.21 -16.06 -3.18
CA SER A 258 -19.67 -14.82 -3.79
C SER A 258 -20.12 -14.67 -5.25
N LEU A 259 -19.90 -13.49 -5.85
CA LEU A 259 -20.13 -13.24 -7.28
C LEU A 259 -19.28 -14.15 -8.19
N LEU A 260 -18.19 -14.71 -7.66
CA LEU A 260 -17.31 -15.65 -8.36
C LEU A 260 -17.63 -17.12 -8.01
N ASP A 261 -18.82 -17.39 -7.46
CA ASP A 261 -19.26 -18.71 -6.99
C ASP A 261 -18.31 -19.37 -5.97
N CYS A 262 -17.58 -18.54 -5.19
CA CYS A 262 -16.69 -19.02 -4.10
C CYS A 262 -17.39 -18.95 -2.73
N GLU A 263 -16.93 -19.77 -1.79
CA GLU A 263 -17.44 -19.82 -0.41
C GLU A 263 -16.81 -18.76 0.53
N CYS A 264 -16.19 -17.71 -0.04
CA CYS A 264 -15.53 -16.67 0.78
C CYS A 264 -16.43 -16.04 1.84
N PRO A 265 -17.70 -15.68 1.59
CA PRO A 265 -18.57 -15.13 2.63
C PRO A 265 -18.79 -16.10 3.79
N LYS A 266 -18.91 -17.41 3.53
CA LYS A 266 -19.04 -18.45 4.53
C LYS A 266 -17.78 -18.56 5.41
N HIS A 267 -16.60 -18.63 4.78
CA HIS A 267 -15.33 -18.74 5.51
C HIS A 267 -15.06 -17.50 6.38
N ILE A 268 -15.35 -16.30 5.87
CA ILE A 268 -15.22 -15.05 6.64
C ILE A 268 -16.19 -15.06 7.82
N THR A 269 -17.42 -15.52 7.61
CA THR A 269 -18.45 -15.63 8.67
C THR A 269 -18.02 -16.60 9.76
N ASP A 270 -17.42 -17.73 9.41
CA ASP A 270 -16.94 -18.72 10.36
C ASP A 270 -15.77 -18.17 11.20
N LEU A 271 -14.86 -17.41 10.58
CA LEU A 271 -13.79 -16.68 11.30
C LEU A 271 -14.36 -15.66 12.27
N ILE A 272 -15.35 -14.86 11.86
CA ILE A 272 -16.01 -13.87 12.74
C ILE A 272 -16.64 -14.57 13.96
N LYS A 273 -17.30 -15.71 13.77
CA LYS A 273 -17.89 -16.49 14.86
C LYS A 273 -16.82 -17.00 15.83
N THR A 274 -15.74 -17.60 15.31
CA THR A 274 -14.64 -18.12 16.12
C THR A 274 -13.97 -17.01 16.94
N LEU A 275 -13.73 -15.85 16.33
CA LEU A 275 -13.18 -14.69 17.04
C LEU A 275 -14.15 -14.17 18.11
N SER A 276 -15.46 -14.17 17.84
CA SER A 276 -16.48 -13.77 18.82
C SER A 276 -16.56 -14.72 20.00
N GLU A 277 -16.42 -16.03 19.77
CA GLU A 277 -16.36 -17.06 20.82
C GLU A 277 -15.10 -16.87 21.67
N PHE A 278 -13.97 -16.56 21.05
CA PHE A 278 -12.72 -16.29 21.76
C PHE A 278 -12.77 -14.98 22.56
N GLU A 279 -13.44 -13.93 22.07
CA GLU A 279 -13.73 -12.72 22.86
C GLU A 279 -14.51 -13.09 24.15
N ASN A 280 -15.59 -13.88 24.03
CA ASN A 280 -16.40 -14.29 25.14
C ASN A 280 -15.59 -15.14 26.13
N TYR A 281 -14.76 -16.08 25.62
CA TYR A 281 -13.87 -16.88 26.45
C TYR A 281 -12.88 -16.01 27.22
N SER A 282 -12.23 -15.03 26.55
CA SER A 282 -11.25 -14.14 27.17
C SER A 282 -11.83 -13.29 28.30
N THR A 283 -13.12 -12.93 28.20
CA THR A 283 -13.83 -12.16 29.25
C THR A 283 -14.31 -13.04 30.40
N ALA A 284 -14.50 -14.34 30.17
CA ALA A 284 -14.97 -15.29 31.16
C ALA A 284 -13.83 -15.97 31.94
N CYS A 285 -12.56 -15.83 31.52
CA CYS A 285 -11.42 -16.39 32.22
C CYS A 285 -11.30 -15.78 33.62
N SER A 286 -11.19 -16.66 34.63
CA SER A 286 -10.84 -16.24 35.99
C SER A 286 -9.38 -15.79 36.01
N VAL A 287 -9.11 -14.61 36.57
CA VAL A 287 -7.77 -14.05 36.70
C VAL A 287 -7.40 -13.99 38.19
N GLU A 288 -6.19 -14.44 38.51
CA GLU A 288 -5.73 -14.48 39.89
C GLU A 288 -5.01 -13.22 40.33
N ASN A 289 -4.51 -12.41 39.37
CA ASN A 289 -3.76 -11.19 39.65
C ASN A 289 -3.95 -10.14 38.55
N TRP A 290 -3.54 -8.90 38.86
CA TRP A 290 -3.70 -7.75 37.96
C TRP A 290 -2.91 -7.89 36.63
N HIS A 291 -1.80 -8.61 36.64
CA HIS A 291 -0.99 -8.86 35.44
C HIS A 291 -1.74 -9.76 34.45
N GLU A 292 -2.34 -10.86 34.93
CA GLU A 292 -3.18 -11.72 34.13
C GLU A 292 -4.41 -10.97 33.60
N ALA A 293 -5.03 -10.14 34.44
CA ALA A 293 -6.14 -9.28 34.03
C ALA A 293 -5.74 -8.34 32.87
N ALA A 294 -4.55 -7.72 32.94
CA ALA A 294 -4.03 -6.88 31.88
C ALA A 294 -3.77 -7.66 30.58
N VAL A 295 -3.18 -8.87 30.67
CA VAL A 295 -2.94 -9.74 29.52
C VAL A 295 -4.26 -10.15 28.86
N HIS A 296 -5.27 -10.59 29.64
CA HIS A 296 -6.59 -10.96 29.10
C HIS A 296 -7.31 -9.78 28.48
N SER A 297 -7.20 -8.58 29.06
CA SER A 297 -7.74 -7.35 28.47
C SER A 297 -7.09 -7.01 27.11
N CYS A 298 -5.77 -7.19 27.00
CA CYS A 298 -5.06 -7.02 25.73
C CYS A 298 -5.50 -8.06 24.69
N ILE A 299 -5.58 -9.34 25.07
CA ILE A 299 -6.06 -10.42 24.21
C ILE A 299 -7.47 -10.11 23.69
N TYR A 300 -8.38 -9.72 24.58
CA TYR A 300 -9.73 -9.33 24.22
C TYR A 300 -9.76 -8.17 23.23
N ALA A 301 -9.00 -7.09 23.48
CA ALA A 301 -8.97 -5.93 22.62
C ALA A 301 -8.44 -6.25 21.21
N TYR A 302 -7.36 -7.03 21.11
CA TYR A 302 -6.80 -7.47 19.83
C TYR A 302 -7.73 -8.42 19.08
N THR A 303 -8.41 -9.31 19.78
CA THR A 303 -9.40 -10.22 19.18
C THR A 303 -10.58 -9.44 18.62
N ALA A 304 -11.07 -8.45 19.35
CA ALA A 304 -12.15 -7.56 18.89
C ALA A 304 -11.75 -6.75 17.65
N GLN A 305 -10.49 -6.30 17.55
CA GLN A 305 -9.97 -5.66 16.35
C GLN A 305 -9.90 -6.63 15.16
N ALA A 306 -9.40 -7.85 15.37
CA ALA A 306 -9.34 -8.87 14.33
C ALA A 306 -10.75 -9.20 13.80
N ARG A 307 -11.71 -9.40 14.69
CA ARG A 307 -13.12 -9.59 14.33
C ARG A 307 -13.67 -8.42 13.52
N TYR A 308 -13.44 -7.20 13.96
CA TYR A 308 -13.90 -6.00 13.24
C TYR A 308 -13.34 -5.92 11.83
N LEU A 309 -12.06 -6.27 11.63
CA LEU A 309 -11.45 -6.33 10.30
C LEU A 309 -12.10 -7.40 9.42
N MET A 310 -12.44 -8.57 9.99
CA MET A 310 -13.15 -9.62 9.27
C MET A 310 -14.59 -9.20 8.94
N GLU A 311 -15.27 -8.46 9.81
CA GLU A 311 -16.59 -7.88 9.52
C GLU A 311 -16.51 -6.85 8.38
N LYS A 312 -15.44 -6.06 8.30
CA LYS A 312 -15.20 -5.15 7.16
C LYS A 312 -14.93 -5.93 5.86
N ALA A 313 -14.18 -7.02 5.93
CA ALA A 313 -13.98 -7.91 4.78
C ALA A 313 -15.31 -8.54 4.32
N LEU A 314 -16.16 -8.97 5.24
CA LEU A 314 -17.50 -9.46 4.94
C LEU A 314 -18.37 -8.38 4.29
N GLN A 315 -18.32 -7.14 4.82
CA GLN A 315 -19.03 -5.99 4.25
C GLN A 315 -18.64 -5.79 2.78
N ALA A 316 -17.34 -5.81 2.46
CA ALA A 316 -16.85 -5.70 1.09
C ALA A 316 -17.30 -6.88 0.20
N ALA A 317 -17.31 -8.11 0.73
CA ALA A 317 -17.78 -9.30 0.02
C ALA A 317 -19.28 -9.29 -0.27
N LEU A 318 -20.07 -8.58 0.54
CA LEU A 318 -21.52 -8.44 0.41
C LEU A 318 -21.93 -7.14 -0.29
N GLU A 319 -20.99 -6.30 -0.71
CA GLU A 319 -21.28 -5.04 -1.38
C GLU A 319 -22.09 -5.29 -2.67
N GLY A 320 -23.22 -4.59 -2.80
CA GLY A 320 -24.18 -4.79 -3.91
C GLY A 320 -25.18 -5.94 -3.71
N ARG A 321 -25.13 -6.71 -2.62
CA ARG A 321 -26.00 -7.88 -2.38
C ARG A 321 -26.99 -7.73 -1.22
N GLY A 322 -27.25 -6.51 -0.79
CA GLY A 322 -28.16 -6.23 0.33
C GLY A 322 -29.57 -6.76 0.17
N GLU A 323 -30.10 -6.81 -1.08
CA GLU A 323 -31.42 -7.37 -1.36
C GLU A 323 -31.47 -8.89 -1.17
N GLU A 324 -30.43 -9.62 -1.60
CA GLU A 324 -30.36 -11.08 -1.46
C GLU A 324 -30.23 -11.47 0.02
N LEU A 325 -29.37 -10.74 0.76
CA LEU A 325 -29.22 -10.92 2.20
C LEU A 325 -30.57 -10.73 2.93
N SER A 326 -31.29 -9.66 2.58
CA SER A 326 -32.63 -9.37 3.14
C SER A 326 -33.67 -10.44 2.81
N LYS A 327 -33.61 -11.06 1.61
CA LYS A 327 -34.50 -12.18 1.22
C LYS A 327 -34.24 -13.41 2.09
N ILE A 328 -32.97 -13.77 2.30
CA ILE A 328 -32.58 -14.94 3.11
C ILE A 328 -33.02 -14.73 4.58
N MET A 329 -32.88 -13.50 5.12
CA MET A 329 -33.28 -13.19 6.48
C MET A 329 -34.81 -13.24 6.71
N ARG A 330 -35.61 -13.02 5.66
CA ARG A 330 -37.09 -13.04 5.72
C ARG A 330 -37.70 -14.42 5.50
N THR A 331 -36.94 -15.42 5.08
CA THR A 331 -37.44 -16.79 4.90
C THR A 331 -37.41 -17.51 6.24
N PRO A 332 -38.53 -17.74 6.93
CA PRO A 332 -38.54 -18.50 8.17
C PRO A 332 -38.19 -19.97 7.87
N HIS A 333 -37.43 -20.58 8.74
CA HIS A 333 -37.12 -22.02 8.73
C HIS A 333 -38.23 -22.82 9.40
#